data_817828bcebf044cd643e4abc5e481c3c
#
_entry.id   817828bcebf044cd643e4abc5e481c3c
#
_cell.length_a   1.000
_cell.length_b   1.000
_cell.length_c   1.000
_cell.angle_alpha   90.00
_cell.angle_beta   90.00
_cell.angle_gamma   90.00
#
_symmetry.space_group_name_H-M   'P 1'
#
loop_
_entity.id
_entity.type
_entity.pdbx_description
1 polymer ?
#
loop_
_entity_poly.entity_id
_entity_poly.type
_entity_poly.pdbx_seq_one_letter_code
_entity_poly.pdbx_strand_id
1 'polypeptide(L)'
;MICQRPAHKARGLLWEFVGGKVEPGETKEQTLIRECQEELAVTLDVGEVFMDVVHEYPDLTVHLTLFHATIREGIPQKLEHNDIRWITVNEIDQYEFCPADVEILRRIKDAY
;
A
#
# COMPACT_ATOMS: atom_id res chain seq x y z
N MET A 1 -7.07 3.83 -1.30
CA MET A 1 -6.40 4.68 -0.29
C MET A 1 -4.90 4.63 -0.49
N ILE A 2 -4.25 5.76 -0.36
CA ILE A 2 -2.79 5.87 -0.44
C ILE A 2 -2.24 6.46 0.85
N CYS A 3 -0.98 6.15 1.14
CA CYS A 3 -0.31 6.56 2.37
C CYS A 3 1.01 7.23 2.04
N GLN A 4 1.35 8.30 2.76
CA GLN A 4 2.61 9.01 2.58
C GLN A 4 3.62 8.54 3.62
N ARG A 5 4.79 8.11 3.15
CA ARG A 5 5.87 7.63 4.01
C ARG A 5 6.40 8.76 4.90
N PRO A 6 6.75 8.46 6.17
CA PRO A 6 7.38 9.46 7.04
C PRO A 6 8.68 9.98 6.44
N ALA A 7 8.99 11.25 6.71
CA ALA A 7 10.17 11.91 6.15
C ALA A 7 11.50 11.24 6.53
N HIS A 8 11.56 10.59 7.68
CA HIS A 8 12.79 9.95 8.20
C HIS A 8 13.09 8.58 7.61
N LYS A 9 12.16 7.97 6.88
CA LYS A 9 12.35 6.66 6.25
C LYS A 9 12.96 6.81 4.86
N ALA A 10 13.56 5.72 4.35
CA ALA A 10 13.96 5.63 2.96
C ALA A 10 12.75 5.95 2.07
N ARG A 11 12.97 6.69 0.99
CA ARG A 11 11.89 7.15 0.10
C ARG A 11 10.84 7.97 0.84
N GLY A 12 11.28 8.76 1.83
CA GLY A 12 10.41 9.58 2.67
C GLY A 12 9.58 10.58 1.89
N LEU A 13 8.37 10.83 2.36
CA LEU A 13 7.35 11.71 1.78
C LEU A 13 6.81 11.28 0.42
N LEU A 14 7.26 10.16 -0.13
CA LEU A 14 6.62 9.54 -1.30
C LEU A 14 5.37 8.78 -0.86
N TRP A 15 4.44 8.66 -1.79
CA TRP A 15 3.18 7.95 -1.55
C TRP A 15 3.31 6.47 -1.90
N GLU A 16 2.54 5.64 -1.23
CA GLU A 16 2.53 4.19 -1.42
C GLU A 16 1.19 3.59 -1.03
N PHE A 17 0.98 2.32 -1.36
CA PHE A 17 -0.11 1.55 -0.81
C PHE A 17 0.31 1.00 0.56
N VAL A 18 -0.66 0.86 1.48
CA VAL A 18 -0.39 0.31 2.81
C VAL A 18 -0.03 -1.17 2.71
N GLY A 19 0.90 -1.60 3.52
CA GLY A 19 1.32 -2.99 3.59
C GLY A 19 2.65 -3.15 4.32
N GLY A 20 3.17 -4.36 4.33
CA GLY A 20 4.43 -4.65 4.99
C GLY A 20 4.95 -6.04 4.62
N LYS A 21 5.98 -6.46 5.32
CA LYS A 21 6.65 -7.74 5.10
C LYS A 21 5.82 -8.89 5.64
N VAL A 22 5.74 -9.97 4.87
CA VAL A 22 5.17 -11.24 5.33
C VAL A 22 6.09 -11.84 6.38
N GLU A 23 5.55 -12.12 7.56
CA GLU A 23 6.28 -12.77 8.65
C GLU A 23 6.15 -14.29 8.55
N PRO A 24 7.10 -15.05 9.17
CA PRO A 24 7.02 -16.51 9.18
C PRO A 24 5.67 -17.01 9.70
N GLY A 25 5.05 -17.92 8.96
CA GLY A 25 3.74 -18.48 9.32
C GLY A 25 2.53 -17.67 8.90
N GLU A 26 2.73 -16.48 8.29
CA GLU A 26 1.65 -15.66 7.75
C GLU A 26 1.40 -15.94 6.28
N THR A 27 0.15 -15.85 5.86
CA THR A 27 -0.20 -15.69 4.46
C THR A 27 -0.07 -14.20 4.08
N LYS A 28 -0.04 -13.91 2.78
CA LYS A 28 -0.03 -12.52 2.30
C LYS A 28 -1.28 -11.75 2.74
N GLU A 29 -2.43 -12.40 2.75
CA GLU A 29 -3.69 -11.82 3.23
C GLU A 29 -3.63 -11.49 4.71
N GLN A 30 -3.10 -12.39 5.53
CA GLN A 30 -2.93 -12.16 6.97
C GLN A 30 -1.98 -11.00 7.25
N THR A 31 -0.91 -10.89 6.46
CA THR A 31 0.02 -9.77 6.55
C THR A 31 -0.68 -8.44 6.32
N LEU A 32 -1.47 -8.36 5.26
CA LEU A 32 -2.20 -7.12 4.93
C LEU A 32 -3.18 -6.75 6.05
N ILE A 33 -3.92 -7.72 6.58
CA ILE A 33 -4.85 -7.49 7.68
C ILE A 33 -4.12 -6.97 8.92
N ARG A 34 -3.01 -7.61 9.29
CA ARG A 34 -2.20 -7.21 10.45
C ARG A 34 -1.63 -5.80 10.30
N GLU A 35 -1.00 -5.54 9.15
CA GLU A 35 -0.36 -4.24 8.89
C GLU A 35 -1.38 -3.10 8.89
N CYS A 36 -2.57 -3.32 8.35
CA CYS A 36 -3.61 -2.30 8.36
C CYS A 36 -4.15 -2.03 9.76
N GLN A 37 -4.22 -3.03 10.62
CA GLN A 37 -4.56 -2.81 12.02
C GLN A 37 -3.49 -2.02 12.76
N GLU A 38 -2.22 -2.37 12.54
CA GLU A 38 -1.09 -1.69 13.19
C GLU A 38 -0.91 -0.25 12.70
N GLU A 39 -1.04 -0.03 11.41
CA GLU A 39 -0.73 1.27 10.80
C GLU A 39 -1.92 2.21 10.70
N LEU A 40 -3.13 1.69 10.61
CA LEU A 40 -4.35 2.47 10.33
C LEU A 40 -5.48 2.25 11.34
N ALA A 41 -5.36 1.31 12.25
CA ALA A 41 -6.40 0.92 13.21
C ALA A 41 -7.71 0.49 12.53
N VAL A 42 -7.62 -0.22 11.40
CA VAL A 42 -8.79 -0.75 10.69
C VAL A 42 -8.70 -2.25 10.51
N THR A 43 -9.87 -2.90 10.40
CA THR A 43 -9.99 -4.31 10.04
C THR A 43 -10.43 -4.41 8.58
N LEU A 44 -9.67 -5.17 7.77
CA LEU A 44 -9.98 -5.36 6.35
C LEU A 44 -10.72 -6.66 6.08
N ASP A 45 -11.57 -6.62 5.06
CA ASP A 45 -11.96 -7.80 4.28
C ASP A 45 -11.09 -7.82 3.02
N VAL A 46 -10.25 -8.83 2.89
CA VAL A 46 -9.32 -8.97 1.77
C VAL A 46 -9.96 -9.83 0.69
N GLY A 47 -10.02 -9.30 -0.52
CA GLY A 47 -10.55 -9.98 -1.69
C GLY A 47 -9.46 -10.62 -2.55
N GLU A 48 -9.65 -10.60 -3.85
CA GLU A 48 -8.75 -11.22 -4.82
C GLU A 48 -7.48 -10.42 -5.02
N VAL A 49 -6.41 -11.10 -5.45
CA VAL A 49 -5.17 -10.46 -5.89
C VAL A 49 -5.45 -9.64 -7.14
N PHE A 50 -5.06 -8.37 -7.12
CA PHE A 50 -5.13 -7.51 -8.28
C PHE A 50 -3.92 -7.71 -9.20
N MET A 51 -2.70 -7.69 -8.62
CA MET A 51 -1.46 -7.96 -9.35
C MET A 51 -0.28 -8.21 -8.39
N ASP A 52 0.78 -8.81 -8.95
CA ASP A 52 2.08 -8.94 -8.31
C ASP A 52 3.10 -8.15 -9.12
N VAL A 53 4.05 -7.51 -8.43
CA VAL A 53 5.16 -6.82 -9.08
C VAL A 53 6.44 -7.04 -8.29
N VAL A 54 7.56 -7.16 -9.00
CA VAL A 54 8.91 -7.21 -8.43
C VAL A 54 9.66 -5.97 -8.90
N HIS A 55 10.21 -5.21 -7.96
CA HIS A 55 10.97 -4.00 -8.27
C HIS A 55 12.31 -4.03 -7.55
N GLU A 56 13.39 -3.77 -8.29
CA GLU A 56 14.74 -3.71 -7.74
C GLU A 56 15.15 -2.27 -7.47
N TYR A 57 15.35 -1.95 -6.18
CA TYR A 57 15.99 -0.72 -5.76
C TYR A 57 17.49 -0.98 -5.59
N PRO A 58 18.33 0.06 -5.60
CA PRO A 58 19.76 -0.12 -5.32
C PRO A 58 20.06 -0.77 -3.96
N ASP A 59 19.20 -0.54 -2.96
CA ASP A 59 19.37 -1.03 -1.59
C ASP A 59 18.63 -2.32 -1.29
N LEU A 60 17.62 -2.70 -2.09
CA LEU A 60 16.83 -3.92 -1.86
C LEU A 60 15.94 -4.26 -3.05
N THR A 61 15.48 -5.51 -3.10
CA THR A 61 14.45 -5.96 -4.05
C THR A 61 13.13 -6.09 -3.31
N VAL A 62 12.07 -5.52 -3.90
CA VAL A 62 10.73 -5.53 -3.33
C VAL A 62 9.80 -6.37 -4.18
N HIS A 63 9.10 -7.33 -3.54
CA HIS A 63 8.02 -8.08 -4.18
C HIS A 63 6.70 -7.62 -3.55
N LEU A 64 5.84 -7.00 -4.35
CA LEU A 64 4.56 -6.48 -3.90
C LEU A 64 3.41 -7.31 -4.47
N THR A 65 2.52 -7.74 -3.58
CA THR A 65 1.24 -8.32 -3.97
C THR A 65 0.14 -7.35 -3.58
N LEU A 66 -0.61 -6.89 -4.57
CA LEU A 66 -1.70 -5.94 -4.36
C LEU A 66 -3.04 -6.66 -4.38
N PHE A 67 -3.84 -6.44 -3.36
CA PHE A 67 -5.16 -7.05 -3.20
C PHE A 67 -6.28 -6.04 -3.37
N HIS A 68 -7.42 -6.49 -3.86
CA HIS A 68 -8.69 -5.79 -3.65
C HIS A 68 -9.10 -5.99 -2.20
N ALA A 69 -9.49 -4.92 -1.53
CA ALA A 69 -9.90 -4.99 -0.13
C ALA A 69 -10.90 -3.89 0.20
N THR A 70 -11.69 -4.14 1.24
CA THR A 70 -12.60 -3.14 1.80
C THR A 70 -12.38 -3.04 3.30
N ILE A 71 -12.70 -1.89 3.89
CA ILE A 71 -12.65 -1.71 5.33
C ILE A 71 -13.93 -2.26 5.92
N ARG A 72 -13.80 -3.27 6.79
CA ARG A 72 -14.90 -3.90 7.51
C ARG A 72 -15.27 -3.13 8.76
N GLU A 73 -14.28 -2.68 9.51
CA GLU A 73 -14.44 -1.94 10.76
C GLU A 73 -13.36 -0.89 10.91
N GLY A 74 -13.71 0.21 11.56
CA GLY A 74 -12.79 1.27 11.93
C GLY A 74 -12.73 2.41 10.93
N ILE A 75 -12.15 3.51 11.38
CA ILE A 75 -11.87 4.69 10.58
C ILE A 75 -10.35 4.82 10.50
N PRO A 76 -9.77 4.88 9.27
CA PRO A 76 -8.31 4.95 9.12
C PRO A 76 -7.68 6.10 9.89
N GLN A 77 -6.61 5.79 10.62
CA GLN A 77 -5.85 6.75 11.42
C GLN A 77 -4.39 6.75 10.99
N LYS A 78 -3.75 7.89 11.07
CA LYS A 78 -2.32 8.04 10.73
C LYS A 78 -1.44 7.64 11.91
N LEU A 79 -1.33 6.36 12.19
CA LEU A 79 -0.53 5.88 13.31
C LEU A 79 0.97 5.82 12.98
N GLU A 80 1.33 5.57 11.72
CA GLU A 80 2.72 5.45 11.28
C GLU A 80 3.06 6.29 10.05
N HIS A 81 2.07 6.65 9.25
CA HIS A 81 2.26 7.43 8.03
C HIS A 81 2.19 8.94 8.31
N ASN A 82 2.87 9.72 7.47
CA ASN A 82 2.80 11.18 7.54
C ASN A 82 1.41 11.69 7.13
N ASP A 83 0.79 11.04 6.14
CA ASP A 83 -0.57 11.37 5.69
C ASP A 83 -1.22 10.15 5.05
N ILE A 84 -2.56 10.17 4.96
CA ILE A 84 -3.36 9.18 4.24
C ILE A 84 -4.41 9.92 3.42
N ARG A 85 -4.74 9.39 2.23
CA ARG A 85 -5.71 9.99 1.32
C ARG A 85 -6.55 8.93 0.63
N TRP A 86 -7.83 9.25 0.47
CA TRP A 86 -8.71 8.54 -0.45
C TRP A 86 -8.67 9.29 -1.78
N ILE A 87 -8.31 8.59 -2.86
CA ILE A 87 -8.22 9.19 -4.18
C ILE A 87 -8.96 8.36 -5.21
N THR A 88 -9.35 8.99 -6.31
CA THR A 88 -9.85 8.31 -7.50
C THR A 88 -8.68 8.10 -8.48
N VAL A 89 -8.91 7.28 -9.50
CA VAL A 89 -7.91 7.01 -10.52
C VAL A 89 -7.47 8.30 -11.25
N ASN A 90 -8.36 9.26 -11.39
CA ASN A 90 -8.07 10.55 -12.06
C ASN A 90 -7.13 11.45 -11.24
N GLU A 91 -6.96 11.18 -9.97
CA GLU A 91 -6.14 11.97 -9.06
C GLU A 91 -4.72 11.43 -8.90
N ILE A 92 -4.42 10.24 -9.44
CA ILE A 92 -3.13 9.55 -9.25
C ILE A 92 -1.94 10.45 -9.62
N ASP A 93 -2.03 11.19 -10.72
CA ASP A 93 -0.92 12.02 -11.20
C ASP A 93 -0.64 13.25 -10.34
N GLN A 94 -1.49 13.54 -9.36
CA GLN A 94 -1.28 14.64 -8.42
C GLN A 94 -0.34 14.27 -7.26
N TYR A 95 0.09 13.01 -7.17
CA TYR A 95 0.91 12.49 -6.08
C TYR A 95 2.18 11.85 -6.61
N GLU A 96 3.27 12.01 -5.86
CA GLU A 96 4.55 11.39 -6.20
C GLU A 96 4.67 10.06 -5.45
N PHE A 97 4.67 8.96 -6.19
CA PHE A 97 4.69 7.61 -5.63
C PHE A 97 6.09 7.02 -5.58
N CYS A 98 6.26 6.02 -4.69
CA CYS A 98 7.46 5.20 -4.68
C CYS A 98 7.64 4.51 -6.04
N PRO A 99 8.88 4.40 -6.56
CA PRO A 99 9.13 3.76 -7.85
C PRO A 99 8.53 2.35 -7.98
N ALA A 100 8.51 1.56 -6.91
CA ALA A 100 7.93 0.22 -6.91
C ALA A 100 6.43 0.21 -7.23
N ASP A 101 5.72 1.31 -7.00
CA ASP A 101 4.27 1.41 -7.22
C ASP A 101 3.91 1.87 -8.63
N VAL A 102 4.86 2.33 -9.42
CA VAL A 102 4.58 2.90 -10.77
C VAL A 102 3.89 1.89 -11.70
N GLU A 103 4.34 0.64 -11.68
CA GLU A 103 3.73 -0.43 -12.49
C GLU A 103 2.28 -0.70 -12.05
N ILE A 104 2.06 -0.69 -10.74
CA ILE A 104 0.71 -0.86 -10.15
C ILE A 104 -0.21 0.26 -10.60
N LEU A 105 0.26 1.51 -10.56
CA LEU A 105 -0.52 2.67 -10.96
C LEU A 105 -0.91 2.62 -12.44
N ARG A 106 0.00 2.19 -13.29
CA ARG A 106 -0.28 2.00 -14.71
C ARG A 106 -1.39 1.00 -14.92
N ARG A 107 -1.34 -0.13 -14.20
CA ARG A 107 -2.34 -1.18 -14.29
C ARG A 107 -3.70 -0.71 -13.78
N ILE A 108 -3.72 0.09 -12.71
CA ILE A 108 -4.96 0.68 -12.18
C ILE A 108 -5.59 1.62 -13.20
N LYS A 109 -4.78 2.46 -13.86
CA LYS A 109 -5.27 3.38 -14.91
C LYS A 109 -5.89 2.62 -16.08
N ASP A 110 -5.32 1.48 -16.46
CA ASP A 110 -5.82 0.66 -17.56
C ASP A 110 -7.11 -0.09 -17.17
N ALA A 111 -7.28 -0.43 -15.89
CA ALA A 111 -8.43 -1.21 -15.41
C ALA A 111 -9.65 -0.33 -15.05
N TYR A 112 -9.44 0.93 -14.72
CA TYR A 112 -10.47 1.88 -14.28
C TYR A 112 -10.34 3.24 -15.01
#